data_9adbc8e9bede31f1df847ec54ca4e53b
#
_entry.id   9adbc8e9bede31f1df847ec54ca4e53b
#
_cell.length_a   1.000
_cell.length_b   1.000
_cell.length_c   1.000
_cell.angle_alpha   90.00
_cell.angle_beta   90.00
_cell.angle_gamma   90.00
#
_symmetry.space_group_name_H-M   'P 1'
#
loop_
_entity.id
_entity.type
_entity.pdbx_description
1 polymer ?
#
loop_
_entity_poly.entity_id
_entity_poly.type
_entity_poly.pdbx_seq_one_letter_code
_entity_poly.pdbx_strand_id
1 'polypeptide(L)'
;YSTPKEGLISGIKFNEEATAAVFYSRRDTSEATKDLRDIFYADLTAERPSAECIVPSDIKGLPEGMGISDKATLRLSKDGRYLVLGVKELPEPEDETVPDFEKVSLDIWRWDADYLPTQVKINKSRFERQTLTALYYFDKPGQILMLADETMPMVSIPENLTGNTVLVLNDKPYRVERQWDPTPRYDLYRLNIENGERELISRNRTVRSTLSPDGRYAA
;
A
#
# COMPACT_ATOMS: atom_id res chain seq x y z
N TYR A 1 20.89 -21.39 -0.12
CA TYR A 1 19.53 -20.96 0.20
C TYR A 1 19.49 -20.58 1.67
N SER A 2 19.50 -19.31 2.02
CA SER A 2 19.06 -18.87 3.35
C SER A 2 17.62 -18.39 3.27
N THR A 3 16.71 -19.29 2.91
CA THR A 3 15.30 -19.06 3.24
C THR A 3 15.15 -19.09 4.77
N PRO A 4 14.37 -18.18 5.36
CA PRO A 4 14.00 -18.30 6.76
C PRO A 4 13.42 -19.68 6.97
N LYS A 5 13.86 -20.37 8.04
CA LYS A 5 13.63 -21.81 8.27
C LYS A 5 12.18 -22.30 8.20
N GLU A 6 11.17 -21.43 8.19
CA GLU A 6 9.76 -21.78 8.15
C GLU A 6 8.90 -20.59 7.64
N GLY A 7 9.44 -19.75 6.75
CA GLY A 7 8.70 -18.60 6.25
C GLY A 7 7.62 -18.98 5.22
N LEU A 8 6.40 -18.55 5.44
CA LEU A 8 5.36 -18.61 4.42
C LEU A 8 5.68 -17.58 3.33
N ILE A 9 5.94 -18.05 2.12
CA ILE A 9 6.17 -17.20 0.95
C ILE A 9 4.84 -16.93 0.26
N SER A 10 4.58 -15.67 -0.10
CA SER A 10 3.37 -15.26 -0.82
C SER A 10 3.65 -14.12 -1.79
N GLY A 11 2.73 -13.90 -2.73
CA GLY A 11 2.75 -12.72 -3.60
C GLY A 11 3.95 -12.61 -4.53
N ILE A 12 4.49 -13.73 -5.03
CA ILE A 12 5.65 -13.73 -5.91
C ILE A 12 5.34 -12.97 -7.20
N LYS A 13 6.23 -12.04 -7.56
CA LYS A 13 6.19 -11.28 -8.81
C LYS A 13 7.55 -11.27 -9.46
N PHE A 14 7.54 -11.38 -10.78
CA PHE A 14 8.72 -11.29 -11.63
C PHE A 14 8.73 -9.93 -12.35
N ASN A 15 9.91 -9.45 -12.71
CA ASN A 15 10.02 -8.38 -13.69
C ASN A 15 9.65 -8.90 -15.09
N GLU A 16 9.48 -7.99 -16.05
CA GLU A 16 9.04 -8.31 -17.42
C GLU A 16 9.96 -9.31 -18.12
N GLU A 17 11.27 -9.27 -17.82
CA GLU A 17 12.29 -10.13 -18.42
C GLU A 17 12.51 -11.44 -17.65
N ALA A 18 11.80 -11.66 -16.54
CA ALA A 18 11.96 -12.80 -15.63
C ALA A 18 13.41 -12.99 -15.11
N THR A 19 14.16 -11.90 -15.04
CA THR A 19 15.53 -11.87 -14.49
C THR A 19 15.58 -11.60 -13.01
N ALA A 20 14.49 -11.12 -12.43
CA ALA A 20 14.36 -10.80 -11.00
C ALA A 20 12.99 -11.22 -10.47
N ALA A 21 12.96 -11.60 -9.20
CA ALA A 21 11.73 -11.91 -8.47
C ALA A 21 11.68 -11.16 -7.14
N VAL A 22 10.48 -10.73 -6.77
CA VAL A 22 10.17 -10.19 -5.43
C VAL A 22 9.02 -10.96 -4.83
N PHE A 23 9.04 -11.12 -3.52
CA PHE A 23 7.99 -11.83 -2.81
C PHE A 23 7.91 -11.42 -1.34
N TYR A 24 6.75 -11.63 -0.76
CA TYR A 24 6.56 -11.50 0.68
C TYR A 24 7.02 -12.76 1.40
N SER A 25 7.64 -12.57 2.54
CA SER A 25 7.93 -13.66 3.48
C SER A 25 7.58 -13.25 4.88
N ARG A 26 7.12 -14.21 5.68
CA ARG A 26 6.89 -14.06 7.11
C ARG A 26 8.07 -14.68 7.84
N ARG A 27 8.76 -13.89 8.65
CA ARG A 27 9.93 -14.37 9.43
C ARG A 27 9.55 -15.21 10.62
N ASP A 28 8.44 -14.86 11.24
CA ASP A 28 8.03 -15.44 12.52
C ASP A 28 6.60 -15.96 12.45
N THR A 29 6.33 -17.01 13.20
CA THR A 29 5.01 -17.62 13.32
C THR A 29 4.29 -17.20 14.60
N SER A 30 4.88 -16.31 15.41
CA SER A 30 4.25 -15.82 16.64
C SER A 30 2.97 -15.02 16.32
N GLU A 31 1.99 -15.08 17.21
CA GLU A 31 0.74 -14.33 17.06
C GLU A 31 0.97 -12.82 17.00
N ALA A 32 1.95 -12.29 17.78
CA ALA A 32 2.27 -10.87 17.82
C ALA A 32 2.80 -10.31 16.50
N THR A 33 3.40 -11.15 15.64
CA THR A 33 4.04 -10.74 14.39
C THR A 33 3.39 -11.35 13.15
N LYS A 34 2.26 -12.05 13.33
CA LYS A 34 1.57 -12.78 12.23
C LYS A 34 1.23 -11.91 11.03
N ASP A 35 1.01 -10.63 11.22
CA ASP A 35 0.65 -9.67 10.18
C ASP A 35 1.85 -8.93 9.58
N LEU A 36 3.04 -9.07 10.18
CA LEU A 36 4.27 -8.48 9.66
C LEU A 36 4.80 -9.27 8.46
N ARG A 37 5.24 -8.55 7.44
CA ARG A 37 5.82 -9.12 6.22
C ARG A 37 7.14 -8.44 5.91
N ASP A 38 8.11 -9.26 5.54
CA ASP A 38 9.34 -8.79 4.90
C ASP A 38 9.20 -8.97 3.39
N ILE A 39 9.91 -8.14 2.62
CA ILE A 39 9.99 -8.31 1.18
C ILE A 39 11.41 -8.76 0.82
N PHE A 40 11.47 -9.82 0.05
CA PHE A 40 12.70 -10.40 -0.48
C PHE A 40 12.82 -10.12 -1.97
N TYR A 41 14.03 -9.95 -2.40
CA TYR A 41 14.43 -9.82 -3.81
C TYR A 41 15.38 -10.96 -4.16
N ALA A 42 15.21 -11.55 -5.33
CA ALA A 42 16.10 -12.55 -5.88
C ALA A 42 16.52 -12.17 -7.30
N ASP A 43 17.84 -12.10 -7.52
CA ASP A 43 18.42 -12.03 -8.86
C ASP A 43 18.46 -13.45 -9.45
N LEU A 44 17.73 -13.65 -10.53
CA LEU A 44 17.60 -14.94 -11.19
C LEU A 44 18.64 -15.15 -12.30
N THR A 45 19.47 -14.15 -12.59
CA THR A 45 20.55 -14.25 -13.58
C THR A 45 21.80 -14.93 -13.03
N ALA A 46 21.93 -14.98 -11.71
CA ALA A 46 23.07 -15.59 -11.04
C ALA A 46 23.05 -17.12 -11.20
N GLU A 47 24.24 -17.76 -11.31
CA GLU A 47 24.36 -19.23 -11.39
C GLU A 47 23.68 -19.94 -10.21
N ARG A 48 23.63 -19.30 -9.04
CA ARG A 48 22.94 -19.76 -7.84
C ARG A 48 22.09 -18.64 -7.29
N PRO A 49 20.84 -18.49 -7.74
CA PRO A 49 19.96 -17.45 -7.24
C PRO A 49 19.82 -17.51 -5.72
N SER A 50 20.03 -16.40 -5.04
CA SER A 50 19.78 -16.24 -3.61
C SER A 50 18.80 -15.09 -3.40
N ALA A 51 17.96 -15.22 -2.40
CA ALA A 51 17.04 -14.15 -2.03
C ALA A 51 17.60 -13.37 -0.83
N GLU A 52 17.56 -12.07 -0.93
CA GLU A 52 17.91 -11.16 0.16
C GLU A 52 16.72 -10.34 0.63
N CYS A 53 16.66 -10.01 1.92
CA CYS A 53 15.62 -9.15 2.47
C CYS A 53 15.96 -7.71 2.12
N ILE A 54 15.15 -7.10 1.24
CA ILE A 54 15.34 -5.70 0.84
C ILE A 54 14.48 -4.74 1.65
N VAL A 55 13.30 -5.19 2.08
CA VAL A 55 12.37 -4.39 2.89
C VAL A 55 11.98 -5.19 4.12
N PRO A 56 12.67 -5.02 5.24
CA PRO A 56 12.28 -5.65 6.50
C PRO A 56 11.00 -5.01 7.06
N SER A 57 10.25 -5.74 7.84
CA SER A 57 8.98 -5.29 8.42
C SER A 57 9.10 -4.09 9.36
N ASP A 58 10.30 -3.86 9.90
CA ASP A 58 10.67 -2.74 10.77
C ASP A 58 11.42 -1.61 10.05
N ILE A 59 11.32 -1.54 8.71
CA ILE A 59 12.02 -0.54 7.91
C ILE A 59 11.64 0.87 8.34
N LYS A 60 12.64 1.75 8.38
CA LYS A 60 12.45 3.17 8.68
C LYS A 60 11.68 3.89 7.57
N GLY A 61 10.83 4.84 7.95
CA GLY A 61 10.05 5.66 7.01
C GLY A 61 8.59 5.23 6.87
N LEU A 62 8.19 4.11 7.49
CA LEU A 62 6.78 3.81 7.70
C LEU A 62 6.21 4.69 8.82
N PRO A 63 4.96 5.16 8.71
CA PRO A 63 4.26 5.80 9.82
C PRO A 63 4.15 4.85 11.02
N GLU A 64 4.07 5.42 12.22
CA GLU A 64 3.88 4.65 13.45
C GLU A 64 2.60 3.80 13.38
N GLY A 65 2.67 2.58 13.86
CA GLY A 65 1.55 1.63 13.82
C GLY A 65 1.29 1.00 12.46
N MET A 66 2.09 1.30 11.42
CA MET A 66 1.93 0.71 10.10
C MET A 66 2.96 -0.37 9.79
N GLY A 67 2.54 -1.36 8.99
CA GLY A 67 3.39 -2.45 8.53
C GLY A 67 3.17 -2.80 7.06
N ILE A 68 4.10 -3.56 6.49
CA ILE A 68 4.01 -4.06 5.12
C ILE A 68 2.91 -5.11 5.05
N SER A 69 2.03 -5.00 4.06
CA SER A 69 0.88 -5.88 3.87
C SER A 69 0.99 -6.73 2.61
N ASP A 70 0.76 -8.04 2.75
CA ASP A 70 0.65 -8.99 1.63
C ASP A 70 -0.71 -8.92 0.90
N LYS A 71 -1.61 -8.02 1.30
CA LYS A 71 -2.90 -7.79 0.61
C LYS A 71 -2.74 -6.93 -0.64
N ALA A 72 -1.63 -6.22 -0.76
CA ALA A 72 -1.28 -5.51 -1.98
C ALA A 72 -0.45 -6.38 -2.92
N THR A 73 -0.54 -6.08 -4.21
CA THR A 73 0.32 -6.73 -5.21
C THR A 73 1.64 -5.96 -5.33
N LEU A 74 2.76 -6.67 -5.17
CA LEU A 74 4.08 -6.11 -5.48
C LEU A 74 4.19 -5.82 -6.97
N ARG A 75 4.81 -4.70 -7.31
CA ARG A 75 5.08 -4.34 -8.71
C ARG A 75 6.45 -3.69 -8.85
N LEU A 76 7.31 -4.31 -9.63
CA LEU A 76 8.60 -3.74 -10.01
C LEU A 76 8.40 -2.69 -11.12
N SER A 77 9.12 -1.58 -11.05
CA SER A 77 9.21 -0.67 -12.19
C SER A 77 9.98 -1.33 -13.34
N LYS A 78 9.66 -0.93 -14.57
CA LYS A 78 10.30 -1.51 -15.76
C LYS A 78 11.82 -1.26 -15.80
N ASP A 79 12.26 -0.13 -15.28
CA ASP A 79 13.67 0.25 -15.18
C ASP A 79 14.40 -0.31 -13.94
N GLY A 80 13.71 -1.09 -13.11
CA GLY A 80 14.27 -1.72 -11.90
C GLY A 80 14.60 -0.75 -10.76
N ARG A 81 14.21 0.54 -10.83
CA ARG A 81 14.53 1.54 -9.79
C ARG A 81 13.61 1.48 -8.59
N TYR A 82 12.39 1.06 -8.77
CA TYR A 82 11.33 1.16 -7.78
C TYR A 82 10.59 -0.15 -7.58
N LEU A 83 10.18 -0.39 -6.35
CA LEU A 83 9.22 -1.42 -5.99
C LEU A 83 7.99 -0.76 -5.36
N VAL A 84 6.83 -0.98 -5.98
CA VAL A 84 5.53 -0.59 -5.40
C VAL A 84 5.10 -1.67 -4.43
N LEU A 85 4.72 -1.25 -3.23
CA LEU A 85 4.27 -2.12 -2.16
C LEU A 85 3.06 -1.54 -1.43
N GLY A 86 2.37 -2.37 -0.68
CA GLY A 86 1.26 -1.96 0.16
C GLY A 86 1.63 -1.89 1.63
N VAL A 87 1.14 -0.86 2.28
CA VAL A 87 1.29 -0.64 3.71
C VAL A 87 -0.09 -0.60 4.35
N LYS A 88 -0.23 -1.15 5.53
CA LYS A 88 -1.48 -1.23 6.27
C LYS A 88 -1.23 -0.92 7.74
N GLU A 89 -2.23 -0.35 8.39
CA GLU A 89 -2.28 -0.26 9.85
C GLU A 89 -2.24 -1.66 10.46
N LEU A 90 -1.34 -1.84 11.41
CA LEU A 90 -1.24 -3.09 12.16
C LEU A 90 -2.38 -3.16 13.16
N PRO A 91 -3.01 -4.33 13.33
CA PRO A 91 -4.02 -4.49 14.35
C PRO A 91 -3.40 -4.21 15.73
N GLU A 92 -4.14 -3.52 16.58
CA GLU A 92 -3.77 -3.40 17.98
C GLU A 92 -3.66 -4.81 18.61
N PRO A 93 -2.67 -5.04 19.49
CA PRO A 93 -2.58 -6.30 20.20
C PRO A 93 -3.88 -6.54 20.95
N GLU A 94 -4.52 -7.69 20.72
CA GLU A 94 -5.68 -8.07 21.50
C GLU A 94 -5.28 -8.28 22.96
N ASP A 95 -6.05 -7.70 23.87
CA ASP A 95 -5.89 -7.97 25.30
C ASP A 95 -6.47 -9.38 25.59
N GLU A 96 -5.60 -10.37 25.63
CA GLU A 96 -5.96 -11.76 25.91
C GLU A 96 -6.49 -11.95 27.34
N THR A 97 -6.36 -10.96 28.22
CA THR A 97 -6.86 -11.02 29.60
C THR A 97 -8.37 -10.77 29.66
N VAL A 98 -8.96 -10.17 28.61
CA VAL A 98 -10.39 -9.88 28.54
C VAL A 98 -11.11 -11.03 27.82
N PRO A 99 -11.99 -11.79 28.51
CA PRO A 99 -12.79 -12.84 27.88
C PRO A 99 -13.64 -12.30 26.74
N ASP A 100 -13.88 -13.10 25.69
CA ASP A 100 -14.61 -12.66 24.48
C ASP A 100 -16.01 -12.12 24.77
N PHE A 101 -16.69 -12.60 25.81
CA PHE A 101 -18.02 -12.13 26.22
C PHE A 101 -17.98 -10.75 26.92
N GLU A 102 -16.82 -10.30 27.36
CA GLU A 102 -16.60 -8.97 27.97
C GLU A 102 -16.08 -7.95 26.94
N LYS A 103 -15.68 -8.40 25.74
CA LYS A 103 -15.28 -7.51 24.64
C LYS A 103 -16.49 -6.74 24.12
N VAL A 104 -16.61 -5.49 24.52
CA VAL A 104 -17.71 -4.63 24.09
C VAL A 104 -17.43 -4.08 22.71
N SER A 105 -18.33 -4.36 21.76
CA SER A 105 -18.32 -3.69 20.45
C SER A 105 -19.23 -2.47 20.52
N LEU A 106 -18.67 -1.28 20.40
CA LEU A 106 -19.40 -0.03 20.41
C LEU A 106 -19.51 0.55 19.00
N ASP A 107 -20.72 0.62 18.46
CA ASP A 107 -21.00 1.32 17.21
C ASP A 107 -21.26 2.82 17.49
N ILE A 108 -20.31 3.68 17.15
CA ILE A 108 -20.46 5.13 17.33
C ILE A 108 -21.03 5.73 16.04
N TRP A 109 -22.22 6.29 16.13
CA TRP A 109 -22.89 6.98 15.02
C TRP A 109 -22.59 8.47 15.08
N ARG A 110 -21.86 8.98 14.08
CA ARG A 110 -21.53 10.38 13.94
C ARG A 110 -22.10 10.90 12.63
N TRP A 111 -22.73 12.08 12.69
CA TRP A 111 -23.30 12.74 11.50
C TRP A 111 -22.23 13.21 10.50
N ASP A 112 -21.01 13.45 10.99
CA ASP A 112 -19.84 13.90 10.21
C ASP A 112 -18.89 12.76 9.82
N ALA A 113 -19.31 11.49 10.00
CA ALA A 113 -18.50 10.36 9.63
C ALA A 113 -18.37 10.25 8.10
N ASP A 114 -17.17 9.94 7.62
CA ASP A 114 -16.86 9.75 6.18
C ASP A 114 -17.76 8.69 5.52
N TYR A 115 -18.17 7.69 6.30
CA TYR A 115 -19.01 6.56 5.86
C TYR A 115 -20.12 6.28 6.86
N LEU A 116 -21.29 5.88 6.37
CA LEU A 116 -22.37 5.40 7.23
C LEU A 116 -21.93 4.12 7.95
N PRO A 117 -22.23 3.95 9.25
CA PRO A 117 -21.88 2.72 9.99
C PRO A 117 -22.38 1.44 9.32
N THR A 118 -23.56 1.47 8.70
CA THR A 118 -24.09 0.36 7.91
C THR A 118 -23.22 0.03 6.69
N GLN A 119 -22.68 1.04 6.00
CA GLN A 119 -21.75 0.85 4.89
C GLN A 119 -20.43 0.27 5.37
N VAL A 120 -19.91 0.75 6.50
CA VAL A 120 -18.67 0.22 7.12
C VAL A 120 -18.89 -1.26 7.47
N LYS A 121 -20.00 -1.61 8.09
CA LYS A 121 -20.34 -2.98 8.50
C LYS A 121 -20.45 -3.93 7.29
N ILE A 122 -21.16 -3.52 6.23
CA ILE A 122 -21.30 -4.31 5.00
C ILE A 122 -19.96 -4.45 4.27
N ASN A 123 -19.13 -3.41 4.25
CA ASN A 123 -17.84 -3.38 3.56
C ASN A 123 -16.66 -3.70 4.47
N LYS A 124 -16.88 -4.24 5.67
CA LYS A 124 -15.83 -4.52 6.66
C LYS A 124 -14.62 -5.23 6.04
N SER A 125 -14.85 -6.34 5.34
CA SER A 125 -13.77 -7.09 4.67
C SER A 125 -13.01 -6.29 3.62
N ARG A 126 -13.64 -5.30 2.99
CA ARG A 126 -12.99 -4.40 2.03
C ARG A 126 -12.09 -3.40 2.74
N PHE A 127 -12.57 -2.78 3.82
CA PHE A 127 -11.78 -1.85 4.63
C PHE A 127 -10.60 -2.58 5.29
N GLU A 128 -10.80 -3.77 5.82
CA GLU A 128 -9.74 -4.59 6.42
C GLU A 128 -8.63 -4.99 5.44
N ARG A 129 -8.94 -5.07 4.13
CA ARG A 129 -7.96 -5.38 3.08
C ARG A 129 -7.37 -4.15 2.41
N GLN A 130 -7.88 -2.96 2.74
CA GLN A 130 -7.38 -1.73 2.15
C GLN A 130 -5.93 -1.50 2.58
N THR A 131 -5.10 -1.17 1.60
CA THR A 131 -3.69 -0.86 1.81
C THR A 131 -3.38 0.50 1.24
N LEU A 132 -2.47 1.20 1.87
CA LEU A 132 -1.88 2.42 1.35
C LEU A 132 -0.68 2.07 0.48
N THR A 133 -0.51 2.79 -0.61
CA THR A 133 0.57 2.53 -1.57
C THR A 133 1.84 3.27 -1.15
N ALA A 134 2.95 2.55 -1.19
CA ALA A 134 4.29 3.09 -0.95
C ALA A 134 5.27 2.64 -2.03
N LEU A 135 6.38 3.35 -2.14
CA LEU A 135 7.52 3.03 -2.99
C LEU A 135 8.75 2.73 -2.15
N TYR A 136 9.47 1.68 -2.52
CA TYR A 136 10.84 1.42 -2.09
C TYR A 136 11.79 1.72 -3.25
N TYR A 137 12.96 2.29 -2.92
CA TYR A 137 13.99 2.68 -3.88
C TYR A 137 15.16 1.69 -3.84
N PHE A 138 15.49 1.07 -4.96
CA PHE A 138 16.64 0.17 -5.05
C PHE A 138 17.99 0.91 -4.99
N ASP A 139 18.02 2.15 -5.50
CA ASP A 139 19.20 3.02 -5.47
C ASP A 139 19.41 3.74 -4.13
N LYS A 140 18.40 3.71 -3.25
CA LYS A 140 18.43 4.29 -1.90
C LYS A 140 17.92 3.28 -0.86
N PRO A 141 18.71 2.22 -0.57
CA PRO A 141 18.31 1.17 0.35
C PRO A 141 17.87 1.73 1.70
N GLY A 142 16.76 1.19 2.23
CA GLY A 142 16.21 1.63 3.51
C GLY A 142 15.33 2.87 3.44
N GLN A 143 15.03 3.40 2.24
CA GLN A 143 14.09 4.50 2.06
C GLN A 143 12.76 4.02 1.48
N ILE A 144 11.68 4.42 2.15
CA ILE A 144 10.30 4.25 1.67
C ILE A 144 9.65 5.63 1.54
N LEU A 145 8.93 5.82 0.43
CA LEU A 145 8.07 6.98 0.23
C LEU A 145 6.60 6.53 0.24
N MET A 146 5.81 7.08 1.17
CA MET A 146 4.35 6.90 1.16
C MET A 146 3.74 7.73 0.03
N LEU A 147 3.12 7.06 -0.95
CA LEU A 147 2.39 7.73 -2.03
C LEU A 147 0.96 8.06 -1.63
N ALA A 148 0.37 7.20 -0.81
CA ALA A 148 -0.98 7.31 -0.29
C ALA A 148 -0.97 7.60 1.21
N ASP A 149 -2.04 8.22 1.69
CA ASP A 149 -2.37 8.37 3.10
C ASP A 149 -3.89 8.20 3.31
N GLU A 150 -4.39 8.29 4.53
CA GLU A 150 -5.82 8.13 4.84
C GLU A 150 -6.72 9.16 4.14
N THR A 151 -6.19 10.34 3.86
CA THR A 151 -6.93 11.39 3.16
C THR A 151 -6.89 11.22 1.65
N MET A 152 -5.84 10.63 1.13
CA MET A 152 -5.56 10.41 -0.28
C MET A 152 -5.18 8.94 -0.53
N PRO A 153 -6.12 7.98 -0.33
CA PRO A 153 -5.80 6.56 -0.38
C PRO A 153 -5.63 6.01 -1.79
N MET A 154 -6.06 6.76 -2.81
CA MET A 154 -6.05 6.31 -4.18
C MET A 154 -4.87 6.89 -4.95
N VAL A 155 -4.05 6.01 -5.53
CA VAL A 155 -2.89 6.36 -6.34
C VAL A 155 -3.02 5.73 -7.73
N SER A 156 -2.83 6.54 -8.78
CA SER A 156 -2.71 6.06 -10.15
C SER A 156 -1.25 6.10 -10.55
N ILE A 157 -0.67 4.91 -10.70
CA ILE A 157 0.73 4.72 -11.04
C ILE A 157 0.81 4.30 -12.51
N PRO A 158 1.66 4.94 -13.34
CA PRO A 158 1.89 4.52 -14.72
C PRO A 158 2.29 3.05 -14.80
N GLU A 159 1.93 2.39 -15.89
CA GLU A 159 2.22 0.96 -16.07
C GLU A 159 3.71 0.65 -15.95
N ASN A 160 4.55 1.42 -16.61
CA ASN A 160 6.00 1.19 -16.62
C ASN A 160 6.73 1.81 -15.42
N LEU A 161 6.13 2.80 -14.78
CA LEU A 161 6.76 3.57 -13.68
C LEU A 161 8.22 4.00 -13.99
N THR A 162 8.45 4.46 -15.21
CA THR A 162 9.78 4.95 -15.64
C THR A 162 9.94 6.46 -15.44
N GLY A 163 8.84 7.18 -15.22
CA GLY A 163 8.81 8.61 -14.91
C GLY A 163 8.83 8.88 -13.41
N ASN A 164 8.95 10.16 -13.06
CA ASN A 164 9.01 10.63 -11.67
C ASN A 164 7.65 11.15 -11.16
N THR A 165 6.56 10.83 -11.85
CA THR A 165 5.23 11.38 -11.55
C THR A 165 4.22 10.27 -11.38
N VAL A 166 3.41 10.37 -10.32
CA VAL A 166 2.19 9.61 -10.11
C VAL A 166 1.03 10.55 -9.80
N LEU A 167 -0.20 10.09 -10.04
CA LEU A 167 -1.39 10.85 -9.64
C LEU A 167 -1.94 10.32 -8.34
N VAL A 168 -2.35 11.25 -7.48
CA VAL A 168 -2.98 10.93 -6.20
C VAL A 168 -4.34 11.61 -6.17
N LEU A 169 -5.34 10.88 -5.70
CA LEU A 169 -6.72 11.35 -5.66
C LEU A 169 -7.17 11.48 -4.22
N ASN A 170 -7.74 12.65 -3.88
CA ASN A 170 -8.32 12.94 -2.58
C ASN A 170 -9.84 12.97 -2.69
N ASP A 171 -10.52 11.97 -2.17
CA ASP A 171 -11.98 11.91 -2.12
C ASP A 171 -12.55 12.37 -0.77
N LYS A 172 -11.71 12.60 0.23
CA LYS A 172 -12.12 12.92 1.60
C LYS A 172 -13.09 14.11 1.69
N PRO A 173 -12.90 15.24 0.96
CA PRO A 173 -13.82 16.36 1.01
C PRO A 173 -15.24 16.03 0.55
N TYR A 174 -15.42 14.94 -0.22
CA TYR A 174 -16.67 14.56 -0.88
C TYR A 174 -17.30 13.31 -0.28
N ARG A 175 -16.70 12.66 0.73
CA ARG A 175 -17.17 11.39 1.30
C ARG A 175 -18.53 11.53 1.99
N VAL A 176 -18.72 12.62 2.72
CA VAL A 176 -20.00 12.88 3.41
C VAL A 176 -21.11 13.10 2.38
N GLU A 177 -20.89 13.93 1.35
CA GLU A 177 -21.86 14.18 0.28
C GLU A 177 -22.21 12.91 -0.49
N ARG A 178 -21.25 12.00 -0.65
CA ARG A 178 -21.42 10.71 -1.35
C ARG A 178 -22.42 9.76 -0.67
N GLN A 179 -22.84 10.05 0.56
CA GLN A 179 -23.87 9.27 1.26
C GLN A 179 -25.24 9.42 0.60
N TRP A 180 -25.51 10.54 -0.10
CA TRP A 180 -26.77 10.81 -0.82
C TRP A 180 -26.58 11.14 -2.31
N ASP A 181 -25.40 11.61 -2.74
CA ASP A 181 -25.03 11.75 -4.15
C ASP A 181 -23.99 10.67 -4.50
N PRO A 182 -24.39 9.59 -5.24
CA PRO A 182 -23.47 8.49 -5.56
C PRO A 182 -22.36 8.88 -6.55
N THR A 183 -22.38 10.08 -7.09
CA THR A 183 -21.37 10.56 -8.05
C THR A 183 -20.00 10.61 -7.37
N PRO A 184 -19.00 9.83 -7.80
CA PRO A 184 -17.68 9.90 -7.22
C PRO A 184 -17.03 11.23 -7.55
N ARG A 185 -16.49 11.90 -6.55
CA ARG A 185 -15.77 13.18 -6.70
C ARG A 185 -14.43 13.10 -5.99
N TYR A 186 -13.43 13.77 -6.55
CA TYR A 186 -12.09 13.85 -5.96
C TYR A 186 -11.31 15.06 -6.47
N ASP A 187 -10.39 15.50 -5.66
CA ASP A 187 -9.33 16.39 -6.08
C ASP A 187 -8.16 15.58 -6.62
N LEU A 188 -7.57 16.04 -7.71
CA LEU A 188 -6.48 15.40 -8.41
C LEU A 188 -5.17 16.11 -8.10
N TYR A 189 -4.19 15.36 -7.62
CA TYR A 189 -2.84 15.85 -7.33
C TYR A 189 -1.81 15.12 -8.19
N ARG A 190 -0.79 15.85 -8.59
CA ARG A 190 0.47 15.29 -9.06
C ARG A 190 1.38 15.09 -7.87
N LEU A 191 1.98 13.92 -7.76
CA LEU A 191 3.01 13.65 -6.77
C LEU A 191 4.32 13.32 -7.50
N ASN A 192 5.37 14.04 -7.14
CA ASN A 192 6.72 13.76 -7.59
C ASN A 192 7.33 12.71 -6.66
N ILE A 193 7.69 11.54 -7.22
CA ILE A 193 8.22 10.41 -6.44
C ILE A 193 9.68 10.59 -6.01
N GLU A 194 10.42 11.59 -6.48
CA GLU A 194 11.79 11.83 -6.05
C GLU A 194 11.88 12.61 -4.74
N ASN A 195 10.98 13.57 -4.55
CA ASN A 195 11.00 14.49 -3.41
C ASN A 195 9.71 14.43 -2.56
N GLY A 196 8.68 13.69 -3.00
CA GLY A 196 7.40 13.56 -2.28
C GLY A 196 6.50 14.79 -2.38
N GLU A 197 6.83 15.80 -3.20
CA GLU A 197 6.01 16.99 -3.36
C GLU A 197 4.71 16.68 -4.07
N ARG A 198 3.61 17.23 -3.52
CA ARG A 198 2.25 17.11 -4.08
C ARG A 198 1.79 18.46 -4.59
N GLU A 199 1.31 18.48 -5.81
CA GLU A 199 0.76 19.66 -6.48
C GLU A 199 -0.68 19.41 -6.90
N LEU A 200 -1.60 20.30 -6.52
CA LEU A 200 -3.00 20.22 -6.90
C LEU A 200 -3.13 20.57 -8.40
N ILE A 201 -3.65 19.63 -9.20
CA ILE A 201 -3.95 19.84 -10.62
C ILE A 201 -5.37 20.35 -10.81
N SER A 202 -6.34 19.69 -10.19
CA SER A 202 -7.76 19.98 -10.39
C SER A 202 -8.61 19.55 -9.21
N ARG A 203 -9.68 20.28 -8.95
CA ARG A 203 -10.65 19.96 -7.90
C ARG A 203 -11.94 19.42 -8.49
N ASN A 204 -12.67 18.69 -7.67
CA ASN A 204 -14.04 18.24 -7.93
C ASN A 204 -14.18 17.48 -9.26
N ARG A 205 -13.28 16.55 -9.53
CA ARG A 205 -13.32 15.70 -10.72
C ARG A 205 -14.27 14.53 -10.50
N THR A 206 -15.05 14.21 -11.55
CA THR A 206 -15.96 13.05 -11.54
C THR A 206 -15.41 11.85 -12.32
N VAL A 207 -14.38 12.08 -13.13
CA VAL A 207 -13.75 11.07 -13.98
C VAL A 207 -12.33 10.79 -13.48
N ARG A 208 -11.98 9.52 -13.36
CA ARG A 208 -10.61 9.12 -13.01
C ARG A 208 -9.67 9.47 -14.13
N SER A 209 -8.58 10.12 -13.75
CA SER A 209 -7.48 10.41 -14.67
C SER A 209 -6.48 9.26 -14.66
N THR A 210 -5.93 8.99 -15.83
CA THR A 210 -4.86 8.02 -16.03
C THR A 210 -3.62 8.73 -16.56
N LEU A 211 -2.46 8.17 -16.22
CA LEU A 211 -1.18 8.63 -16.76
C LEU A 211 -0.81 7.81 -18.02
N SER A 212 -0.15 8.48 -18.96
CA SER A 212 0.57 7.77 -20.00
C SER A 212 1.62 6.82 -19.41
N PRO A 213 2.03 5.76 -20.13
CA PRO A 213 3.00 4.80 -19.61
C PRO A 213 4.32 5.40 -19.14
N ASP A 214 4.72 6.53 -19.75
CA ASP A 214 5.93 7.31 -19.40
C ASP A 214 5.68 8.39 -18.33
N GLY A 215 4.44 8.55 -17.87
CA GLY A 215 4.07 9.53 -16.85
C GLY A 215 4.07 10.99 -17.27
N ARG A 216 4.17 11.27 -18.60
CA ARG A 216 4.25 12.67 -19.12
C ARG A 216 2.91 13.34 -19.29
N TYR A 217 1.89 12.57 -19.61
CA TYR A 217 0.56 13.08 -19.92
C TYR A 217 -0.49 12.44 -18.99
N ALA A 218 -1.48 13.22 -18.61
CA ALA A 218 -2.66 12.77 -17.87
C ALA A 218 -3.92 13.09 -18.69
N ALA A 219 -4.84 12.13 -18.77
CA ALA A 219 -6.13 12.26 -19.46
C ALA A 219 -7.29 12.00 -18.50
#